data_e5480edfc90b6599a3a19f71eed550ca
#
_entry.id   e5480edfc90b6599a3a19f71eed550ca
#
_cell.length_a   1.000
_cell.length_b   1.000
_cell.length_c   1.000
_cell.angle_alpha   90.00
_cell.angle_beta   90.00
_cell.angle_gamma   90.00
#
_symmetry.space_group_name_H-M   'P 1'
#
loop_
_entity.id
_entity.type
_entity.pdbx_description
1 polymer ?
#
loop_
_entity_poly.entity_id
_entity_poly.type
_entity_poly.pdbx_seq_one_letter_code
_entity_poly.pdbx_strand_id
1 'polypeptide(L)'
;LEITLYSVSLPEQTPIIKAMNPISYLKTTLILLSIFISSHSSEGKEAITHSFLGAGKANRVVIVGEDGKVQWRFDMPASDGWVLSNGNVLLALYGTKGFPNGGVVEVERKTKKIVWSYKGQQKEISTVQPLGSGKYLVAELGPQPRAIVINRKGEILKSTPLACQKKNFHMQTRMLRALPNGNYIAPHLLDFAVKEYNPDTGKVLRSFPTDDRGRAKRDWPFTGIRLANGNTLIGCTNGNRIIEVDAKGKIIWSVDNKDIGENLFDDACGVQRLPNGNTVITSYHAKGDAVKLFEVTREKKVVWRYNGQKAGFHHFQILTTNGKSIKENTWK
;
A
#
# COMPACT_ATOMS: atom_id res chain seq x y z
N LEU A 1 -58.18 8.17 -29.84
CA LEU A 1 -58.45 6.73 -29.93
C LEU A 1 -58.65 6.22 -28.50
N GLU A 2 -59.92 5.88 -28.24
CA GLU A 2 -60.46 5.34 -27.00
C GLU A 2 -60.01 3.90 -26.77
N ILE A 3 -59.76 3.57 -25.51
CA ILE A 3 -59.53 2.18 -25.08
C ILE A 3 -60.69 1.80 -24.15
N THR A 4 -61.49 0.85 -24.61
CA THR A 4 -62.64 0.28 -23.94
C THR A 4 -62.19 -0.79 -22.94
N LEU A 5 -62.60 -0.66 -21.68
CA LEU A 5 -62.46 -1.66 -20.63
C LEU A 5 -63.66 -2.61 -20.66
N TYR A 6 -63.40 -3.92 -20.73
CA TYR A 6 -64.40 -4.96 -20.49
C TYR A 6 -64.26 -5.52 -19.07
N SER A 7 -65.33 -5.44 -18.31
CA SER A 7 -65.53 -6.09 -17.02
C SER A 7 -66.17 -7.45 -17.22
N VAL A 8 -65.65 -8.49 -16.59
CA VAL A 8 -66.30 -9.83 -16.54
C VAL A 8 -66.68 -10.11 -15.09
N SER A 9 -67.96 -10.31 -14.88
CA SER A 9 -68.57 -10.69 -13.59
C SER A 9 -68.54 -12.21 -13.40
N LEU A 10 -68.27 -12.66 -12.16
CA LEU A 10 -68.39 -14.05 -11.71
C LEU A 10 -69.67 -14.25 -10.91
N PRO A 11 -70.33 -15.39 -10.96
CA PRO A 11 -71.54 -15.67 -10.18
C PRO A 11 -71.22 -16.24 -8.80
N GLU A 12 -72.00 -15.79 -7.83
CA GLU A 12 -72.13 -16.31 -6.46
C GLU A 12 -72.70 -17.74 -6.43
N GLN A 13 -72.12 -18.59 -5.60
CA GLN A 13 -72.77 -19.78 -5.10
C GLN A 13 -72.60 -19.93 -3.59
N THR A 14 -73.68 -19.95 -2.87
CA THR A 14 -73.82 -20.15 -1.43
C THR A 14 -73.84 -21.65 -1.10
N PRO A 15 -73.14 -22.15 -0.06
CA PRO A 15 -73.34 -23.52 0.40
C PRO A 15 -74.26 -23.59 1.65
N ILE A 16 -75.10 -24.57 1.63
CA ILE A 16 -76.08 -24.98 2.66
C ILE A 16 -75.34 -25.62 3.86
N ILE A 17 -75.69 -25.14 5.05
CA ILE A 17 -75.26 -25.70 6.34
C ILE A 17 -76.14 -26.88 6.67
N LYS A 18 -75.57 -28.06 6.98
CA LYS A 18 -76.17 -29.12 7.75
C LYS A 18 -75.37 -29.39 9.02
N ALA A 19 -76.00 -29.15 10.14
CA ALA A 19 -75.53 -29.48 11.48
C ALA A 19 -75.69 -30.96 11.77
N MET A 20 -74.73 -31.61 12.38
CA MET A 20 -74.89 -32.75 13.25
C MET A 20 -73.82 -32.76 14.34
N ASN A 21 -74.29 -32.96 15.57
CA ASN A 21 -73.61 -32.93 16.87
C ASN A 21 -73.01 -34.30 17.27
N PRO A 22 -72.47 -34.48 18.47
CA PRO A 22 -71.02 -34.59 18.75
C PRO A 22 -70.67 -36.00 19.28
N ILE A 23 -69.45 -36.18 19.63
CA ILE A 23 -68.86 -37.06 20.66
C ILE A 23 -67.64 -37.87 20.19
N SER A 24 -66.60 -37.57 20.92
CA SER A 24 -65.47 -38.42 21.28
C SER A 24 -64.38 -38.70 20.20
N TYR A 25 -63.25 -38.24 20.45
CA TYR A 25 -62.01 -38.88 20.88
C TYR A 25 -60.85 -37.85 20.75
N LEU A 26 -60.40 -37.49 21.93
CA LEU A 26 -59.15 -36.79 22.13
C LEU A 26 -58.01 -37.65 21.61
N LYS A 27 -57.44 -37.35 20.50
CA LYS A 27 -56.08 -37.77 20.11
C LYS A 27 -55.26 -36.52 19.92
N THR A 28 -54.48 -36.24 20.97
CA THR A 28 -53.45 -35.20 20.99
C THR A 28 -52.39 -35.53 19.95
N THR A 29 -52.47 -34.93 18.77
CA THR A 29 -51.39 -34.95 17.81
C THR A 29 -50.54 -33.70 18.10
N LEU A 30 -49.44 -33.89 18.83
CA LEU A 30 -48.41 -32.90 19.01
C LEU A 30 -47.76 -32.67 17.65
N ILE A 31 -48.13 -31.61 16.95
CA ILE A 31 -47.35 -31.11 15.81
C ILE A 31 -46.17 -30.36 16.39
N LEU A 32 -45.02 -31.05 16.45
CA LEU A 32 -43.73 -30.46 16.69
C LEU A 32 -43.42 -29.55 15.46
N LEU A 33 -43.78 -28.28 15.59
CA LEU A 33 -43.30 -27.26 14.71
C LEU A 33 -41.80 -27.03 15.01
N SER A 34 -40.93 -27.80 14.36
CA SER A 34 -39.49 -27.57 14.39
C SER A 34 -39.24 -26.25 13.64
N ILE A 35 -39.23 -25.16 14.41
CA ILE A 35 -38.66 -23.90 13.95
C ILE A 35 -37.16 -24.17 13.76
N PHE A 36 -36.74 -24.45 12.54
CA PHE A 36 -35.36 -24.30 12.13
C PHE A 36 -35.03 -22.81 12.25
N ILE A 37 -34.60 -22.36 13.42
CA ILE A 37 -33.83 -21.16 13.57
C ILE A 37 -32.50 -21.46 12.89
N SER A 38 -32.42 -21.16 11.60
CA SER A 38 -31.13 -21.00 10.95
C SER A 38 -30.42 -19.87 11.70
N SER A 39 -29.66 -20.23 12.71
CA SER A 39 -28.61 -19.34 13.22
C SER A 39 -27.64 -19.12 12.06
N HIS A 40 -27.92 -18.11 11.22
CA HIS A 40 -26.88 -17.47 10.49
C HIS A 40 -25.95 -16.87 11.55
N SER A 41 -24.99 -17.68 12.01
CA SER A 41 -23.78 -17.11 12.57
C SER A 41 -23.22 -16.24 11.45
N SER A 42 -23.46 -14.94 11.53
CA SER A 42 -22.56 -14.01 10.86
C SER A 42 -21.18 -14.36 11.41
N GLU A 43 -20.40 -15.14 10.67
CA GLU A 43 -18.95 -15.21 10.90
C GLU A 43 -18.52 -13.74 10.90
N GLY A 44 -18.35 -13.17 12.09
CA GLY A 44 -17.79 -11.85 12.25
C GLY A 44 -16.44 -11.91 11.56
N LYS A 45 -16.30 -11.25 10.41
CA LYS A 45 -15.00 -11.15 9.74
C LYS A 45 -14.04 -10.67 10.81
N GLU A 46 -13.07 -11.52 11.15
CA GLU A 46 -12.03 -11.20 12.11
C GLU A 46 -11.41 -9.86 11.72
N ALA A 47 -11.30 -8.93 12.67
CA ALA A 47 -10.79 -7.60 12.40
C ALA A 47 -9.36 -7.72 11.84
N ILE A 48 -9.08 -7.04 10.74
CA ILE A 48 -7.75 -7.04 10.13
C ILE A 48 -6.78 -6.34 11.08
N THR A 49 -5.63 -7.00 11.33
CA THR A 49 -4.52 -6.44 12.09
C THR A 49 -3.23 -6.52 11.28
N HIS A 50 -2.35 -5.53 11.43
CA HIS A 50 -1.04 -5.53 10.81
C HIS A 50 0.06 -5.18 11.80
N SER A 51 1.20 -5.90 11.74
CA SER A 51 2.46 -5.35 12.19
C SER A 51 3.23 -4.77 11.01
N PHE A 52 3.95 -3.67 11.24
CA PHE A 52 4.66 -3.00 10.17
C PHE A 52 5.90 -2.23 10.65
N LEU A 53 6.88 -2.08 9.74
CA LEU A 53 7.95 -1.09 9.83
C LEU A 53 7.45 0.20 9.18
N GLY A 54 7.54 1.33 9.86
CA GLY A 54 7.26 2.66 9.30
C GLY A 54 8.52 3.52 9.31
N ALA A 55 8.83 4.20 8.19
CA ALA A 55 9.96 5.10 8.03
C ALA A 55 9.47 6.52 7.70
N GLY A 56 10.01 7.53 8.39
CA GLY A 56 9.61 8.91 8.18
C GLY A 56 10.59 9.92 8.76
N LYS A 57 10.46 11.18 8.36
CA LYS A 57 11.31 12.26 8.87
C LYS A 57 10.96 12.61 10.30
N ALA A 58 9.68 12.79 10.60
CA ALA A 58 9.21 13.25 11.93
C ALA A 58 9.11 12.10 12.94
N ASN A 59 8.54 10.96 12.56
CA ASN A 59 8.39 9.81 13.46
C ASN A 59 9.66 8.97 13.59
N ARG A 60 10.70 9.27 12.80
CA ARG A 60 11.88 8.42 12.69
C ARG A 60 11.50 7.04 12.11
N VAL A 61 12.04 5.98 12.70
CA VAL A 61 11.71 4.62 12.28
C VAL A 61 11.08 3.88 13.44
N VAL A 62 9.95 3.22 13.19
CA VAL A 62 9.26 2.42 14.20
C VAL A 62 8.87 1.06 13.64
N ILE A 63 8.84 0.03 14.49
CA ILE A 63 8.10 -1.19 14.23
C ILE A 63 6.89 -1.19 15.16
N VAL A 64 5.72 -1.35 14.58
CA VAL A 64 4.43 -1.39 15.26
C VAL A 64 3.93 -2.83 15.23
N GLY A 65 3.44 -3.33 16.34
CA GLY A 65 2.80 -4.63 16.45
C GLY A 65 1.36 -4.64 15.96
N GLU A 66 0.78 -5.81 15.82
CA GLU A 66 -0.63 -5.97 15.43
C GLU A 66 -1.61 -5.40 16.46
N ASP A 67 -1.15 -5.21 17.71
CA ASP A 67 -1.87 -4.49 18.78
C ASP A 67 -1.83 -2.95 18.63
N GLY A 68 -1.23 -2.45 17.55
CA GLY A 68 -1.07 -1.02 17.28
C GLY A 68 0.00 -0.32 18.11
N LYS A 69 0.72 -1.03 19.00
CA LYS A 69 1.74 -0.44 19.86
C LYS A 69 3.13 -0.46 19.22
N VAL A 70 3.91 0.58 19.50
CA VAL A 70 5.33 0.65 19.08
C VAL A 70 6.14 -0.38 19.87
N GLN A 71 6.67 -1.37 19.18
CA GLN A 71 7.53 -2.42 19.74
C GLN A 71 9.02 -2.09 19.62
N TRP A 72 9.38 -1.25 18.65
CA TRP A 72 10.76 -0.86 18.40
C TRP A 72 10.82 0.54 17.80
N ARG A 73 11.88 1.30 18.13
CA ARG A 73 12.14 2.64 17.59
C ARG A 73 13.63 2.84 17.37
N PHE A 74 13.95 3.56 16.27
CA PHE A 74 15.28 4.04 15.96
C PHE A 74 15.23 5.54 15.62
N ASP A 75 16.02 6.36 16.31
CA ASP A 75 15.86 7.81 16.33
C ASP A 75 16.63 8.56 15.22
N MET A 76 16.76 7.95 14.04
CA MET A 76 17.28 8.64 12.86
C MET A 76 16.20 8.80 11.79
N PRO A 77 16.17 9.94 11.05
CA PRO A 77 15.17 10.15 10.00
C PRO A 77 15.50 9.28 8.79
N ALA A 78 14.53 8.51 8.32
CA ALA A 78 14.68 7.64 7.16
C ALA A 78 13.55 7.84 6.16
N SER A 79 13.87 7.71 4.87
CA SER A 79 12.89 7.77 3.77
C SER A 79 12.36 6.38 3.40
N ASP A 80 13.17 5.34 3.58
CA ASP A 80 12.83 3.96 3.21
C ASP A 80 13.44 3.00 4.23
N GLY A 81 12.88 1.79 4.36
CA GLY A 81 13.40 0.78 5.28
C GLY A 81 12.85 -0.62 5.04
N TRP A 82 13.62 -1.61 5.48
CA TRP A 82 13.33 -3.03 5.36
C TRP A 82 13.70 -3.76 6.64
N VAL A 83 12.84 -4.65 7.09
CA VAL A 83 13.25 -5.69 8.05
C VAL A 83 13.86 -6.83 7.22
N LEU A 84 15.12 -7.14 7.48
CA LEU A 84 15.86 -8.19 6.79
C LEU A 84 15.55 -9.58 7.37
N SER A 85 15.89 -10.65 6.64
CA SER A 85 15.68 -12.04 7.08
C SER A 85 16.43 -12.40 8.37
N ASN A 86 17.56 -11.72 8.64
CA ASN A 86 18.27 -11.86 9.91
C ASN A 86 17.66 -11.05 11.08
N GLY A 87 16.53 -10.37 10.84
CA GLY A 87 15.84 -9.54 11.81
C GLY A 87 16.40 -8.12 11.99
N ASN A 88 17.53 -7.78 11.36
CA ASN A 88 18.05 -6.41 11.35
C ASN A 88 17.19 -5.48 10.50
N VAL A 89 17.38 -4.18 10.66
CA VAL A 89 16.66 -3.15 9.93
C VAL A 89 17.62 -2.41 8.99
N LEU A 90 17.36 -2.47 7.69
CA LEU A 90 18.08 -1.73 6.66
C LEU A 90 17.33 -0.42 6.37
N LEU A 91 18.02 0.72 6.37
CA LEU A 91 17.41 2.04 6.26
C LEU A 91 18.13 2.91 5.22
N ALA A 92 17.36 3.70 4.47
CA ALA A 92 17.85 4.86 3.73
C ALA A 92 17.63 6.11 4.58
N LEU A 93 18.72 6.71 5.06
CA LEU A 93 18.68 7.89 5.93
C LEU A 93 18.65 9.18 5.12
N TYR A 94 17.85 10.14 5.58
CA TYR A 94 18.01 11.54 5.18
C TYR A 94 19.32 12.14 5.69
N GLY A 95 19.69 13.30 5.16
CA GLY A 95 20.81 14.08 5.66
C GLY A 95 20.67 14.31 7.17
N THR A 96 21.65 13.83 7.95
CA THR A 96 21.69 13.91 9.42
C THR A 96 23.11 13.85 9.93
N LYS A 97 23.34 14.04 11.26
CA LYS A 97 24.65 13.96 11.88
C LYS A 97 25.32 12.60 11.55
N GLY A 98 26.55 12.65 11.04
CA GLY A 98 27.32 11.48 10.57
C GLY A 98 27.03 11.06 9.13
N PHE A 99 25.90 11.53 8.54
CA PHE A 99 25.47 11.25 7.17
C PHE A 99 24.94 12.53 6.49
N PRO A 100 25.79 13.55 6.23
CA PRO A 100 25.32 14.86 5.76
C PRO A 100 24.62 14.79 4.39
N ASN A 101 24.96 13.83 3.55
CA ASN A 101 24.34 13.57 2.25
C ASN A 101 23.35 12.39 2.27
N GLY A 102 22.85 12.02 3.46
CA GLY A 102 22.14 10.78 3.65
C GLY A 102 23.05 9.56 3.67
N GLY A 103 22.49 8.39 3.84
CA GLY A 103 23.24 7.14 3.87
C GLY A 103 22.36 5.91 3.90
N VAL A 104 22.99 4.75 3.79
CA VAL A 104 22.34 3.48 4.06
C VAL A 104 22.94 2.89 5.32
N VAL A 105 22.12 2.41 6.23
CA VAL A 105 22.58 1.75 7.45
C VAL A 105 21.82 0.44 7.67
N GLU A 106 22.56 -0.57 8.18
CA GLU A 106 21.96 -1.77 8.77
C GLU A 106 22.05 -1.64 10.29
N VAL A 107 20.90 -1.72 10.95
CA VAL A 107 20.76 -1.57 12.40
C VAL A 107 20.43 -2.94 12.99
N GLU A 108 21.22 -3.40 13.94
CA GLU A 108 20.89 -4.57 14.74
C GLU A 108 19.68 -4.27 15.62
N ARG A 109 18.59 -5.02 15.42
CA ARG A 109 17.32 -4.72 16.07
C ARG A 109 17.39 -4.76 17.59
N LYS A 110 18.12 -5.74 18.15
CA LYS A 110 18.22 -5.95 19.62
C LYS A 110 18.96 -4.80 20.33
N THR A 111 20.13 -4.43 19.81
CA THR A 111 21.00 -3.44 20.46
C THR A 111 20.82 -2.03 19.92
N LYS A 112 20.12 -1.86 18.80
CA LYS A 112 19.96 -0.61 18.04
C LYS A 112 21.31 -0.01 17.56
N LYS A 113 22.37 -0.82 17.50
CA LYS A 113 23.65 -0.40 16.96
C LYS A 113 23.66 -0.47 15.43
N ILE A 114 24.26 0.52 14.78
CA ILE A 114 24.58 0.44 13.36
C ILE A 114 25.72 -0.55 13.20
N VAL A 115 25.47 -1.67 12.52
CA VAL A 115 26.43 -2.74 12.28
C VAL A 115 27.08 -2.67 10.90
N TRP A 116 26.50 -1.88 10.01
CA TRP A 116 27.04 -1.57 8.70
C TRP A 116 26.49 -0.24 8.18
N SER A 117 27.27 0.49 7.38
CA SER A 117 26.83 1.74 6.78
C SER A 117 27.52 2.07 5.47
N TYR A 118 26.81 2.81 4.61
CA TYR A 118 27.30 3.48 3.43
C TYR A 118 26.93 4.96 3.51
N LYS A 119 27.87 5.87 3.23
CA LYS A 119 27.64 7.33 3.20
C LYS A 119 27.37 7.77 1.78
N GLY A 120 26.28 8.53 1.58
CA GLY A 120 25.94 9.12 0.28
C GLY A 120 27.05 10.02 -0.25
N GLN A 121 27.36 9.91 -1.54
CA GLN A 121 28.40 10.66 -2.23
C GLN A 121 27.88 11.96 -2.88
N GLN A 122 26.56 12.09 -3.06
CA GLN A 122 25.93 13.27 -3.64
C GLN A 122 25.14 14.08 -2.60
N LYS A 123 23.89 14.44 -2.85
CA LYS A 123 23.11 15.33 -1.97
C LYS A 123 22.10 14.60 -1.09
N GLU A 124 21.57 13.47 -1.55
CA GLU A 124 20.55 12.71 -0.82
C GLU A 124 20.57 11.22 -1.22
N ILE A 125 20.35 10.34 -0.24
CA ILE A 125 19.92 8.96 -0.46
C ILE A 125 18.41 8.92 -0.28
N SER A 126 17.66 8.51 -1.30
CA SER A 126 16.19 8.52 -1.24
C SER A 126 15.57 7.15 -0.98
N THR A 127 16.26 6.07 -1.33
CA THR A 127 15.74 4.71 -1.20
C THR A 127 16.85 3.68 -1.10
N VAL A 128 16.52 2.54 -0.50
CA VAL A 128 17.36 1.34 -0.48
C VAL A 128 16.49 0.10 -0.67
N GLN A 129 17.01 -0.89 -1.39
CA GLN A 129 16.40 -2.22 -1.50
C GLN A 129 17.48 -3.31 -1.34
N PRO A 130 17.28 -4.31 -0.46
CA PRO A 130 18.16 -5.46 -0.39
C PRO A 130 18.00 -6.33 -1.66
N LEU A 131 19.13 -6.70 -2.28
CA LEU A 131 19.16 -7.56 -3.47
C LEU A 131 19.63 -8.98 -3.14
N GLY A 132 19.82 -9.29 -1.86
CA GLY A 132 20.43 -10.55 -1.43
C GLY A 132 21.96 -10.54 -1.54
N SER A 133 22.62 -11.56 -0.96
CA SER A 133 24.06 -11.75 -0.98
C SER A 133 24.89 -10.50 -0.58
N GLY A 134 24.37 -9.70 0.36
CA GLY A 134 25.04 -8.48 0.83
C GLY A 134 25.11 -7.34 -0.19
N LYS A 135 24.24 -7.34 -1.18
CA LYS A 135 24.12 -6.26 -2.19
C LYS A 135 22.86 -5.43 -1.93
N TYR A 136 22.96 -4.15 -2.20
CA TYR A 136 21.88 -3.19 -2.00
C TYR A 136 21.73 -2.28 -3.22
N LEU A 137 20.48 -2.11 -3.72
CA LEU A 137 20.15 -1.09 -4.71
C LEU A 137 19.81 0.20 -3.98
N VAL A 138 20.42 1.31 -4.40
CA VAL A 138 20.29 2.62 -3.75
C VAL A 138 20.03 3.68 -4.80
N ALA A 139 19.10 4.60 -4.54
CA ALA A 139 18.98 5.81 -5.35
C ALA A 139 19.75 6.94 -4.67
N GLU A 140 20.75 7.46 -5.40
CA GLU A 140 21.58 8.58 -4.98
C GLU A 140 21.27 9.80 -5.83
N LEU A 141 20.80 10.87 -5.18
CA LEU A 141 20.27 12.07 -5.80
C LEU A 141 21.21 13.25 -5.66
N GLY A 142 21.20 14.11 -6.67
CA GLY A 142 22.07 15.28 -6.72
C GLY A 142 22.30 15.75 -8.17
N PRO A 143 23.47 16.35 -8.46
CA PRO A 143 23.80 16.82 -9.82
C PRO A 143 23.77 15.72 -10.88
N GLN A 144 24.08 14.48 -10.47
CA GLN A 144 24.10 13.28 -11.32
C GLN A 144 23.28 12.17 -10.69
N PRO A 145 21.91 12.27 -10.74
CA PRO A 145 21.04 11.29 -10.13
C PRO A 145 21.29 9.90 -10.73
N ARG A 146 21.43 8.90 -9.86
CA ARG A 146 21.79 7.55 -10.29
C ARG A 146 21.20 6.46 -9.37
N ALA A 147 20.97 5.29 -9.95
CA ALA A 147 20.80 4.06 -9.23
C ALA A 147 22.15 3.39 -9.09
N ILE A 148 22.57 3.03 -7.89
CA ILE A 148 23.80 2.30 -7.64
C ILE A 148 23.52 0.97 -6.96
N VAL A 149 24.30 -0.05 -7.33
CA VAL A 149 24.37 -1.30 -6.56
C VAL A 149 25.66 -1.28 -5.76
N ILE A 150 25.54 -1.38 -4.45
CA ILE A 150 26.69 -1.41 -3.52
C ILE A 150 26.75 -2.75 -2.80
N ASN A 151 27.95 -3.13 -2.36
CA ASN A 151 28.17 -4.31 -1.52
C ASN A 151 28.46 -3.91 -0.06
N ARG A 152 28.65 -4.90 0.81
CA ARG A 152 28.98 -4.67 2.24
C ARG A 152 30.38 -4.07 2.48
N LYS A 153 31.26 -4.04 1.48
CA LYS A 153 32.53 -3.30 1.58
C LYS A 153 32.37 -1.81 1.27
N GLY A 154 31.16 -1.36 0.81
CA GLY A 154 30.89 -0.01 0.36
C GLY A 154 31.34 0.23 -1.09
N GLU A 155 31.72 -0.79 -1.83
CA GLU A 155 32.11 -0.70 -3.23
C GLU A 155 30.88 -0.55 -4.12
N ILE A 156 30.91 0.38 -5.07
CA ILE A 156 29.87 0.53 -6.10
C ILE A 156 30.13 -0.49 -7.19
N LEU A 157 29.28 -1.51 -7.26
CA LEU A 157 29.39 -2.59 -8.26
C LEU A 157 28.74 -2.21 -9.60
N LYS A 158 27.74 -1.33 -9.57
CA LYS A 158 27.03 -0.82 -10.75
C LYS A 158 26.57 0.59 -10.49
N SER A 159 26.59 1.44 -11.52
CA SER A 159 26.05 2.80 -11.49
C SER A 159 25.27 3.04 -12.77
N THR A 160 23.96 3.32 -12.63
CA THR A 160 23.03 3.53 -13.72
C THR A 160 22.49 4.97 -13.64
N PRO A 161 22.74 5.83 -14.63
CA PRO A 161 22.21 7.19 -14.62
C PRO A 161 20.70 7.19 -14.69
N LEU A 162 20.04 8.11 -13.95
CA LEU A 162 18.59 8.29 -13.97
C LEU A 162 18.22 9.52 -14.82
N ALA A 163 17.40 9.29 -15.84
CA ALA A 163 16.91 10.33 -16.76
C ALA A 163 15.72 11.06 -16.14
N CYS A 164 15.98 12.07 -15.29
CA CYS A 164 14.96 12.87 -14.61
C CYS A 164 15.33 14.35 -14.54
N GLN A 165 14.34 15.21 -14.20
CA GLN A 165 14.53 16.64 -13.95
C GLN A 165 15.57 16.86 -12.84
N LYS A 166 16.54 17.77 -13.09
CA LYS A 166 17.67 18.00 -12.17
C LYS A 166 17.50 19.20 -11.24
N LYS A 167 16.46 20.01 -11.40
CA LYS A 167 16.28 21.30 -10.71
C LYS A 167 16.22 21.19 -9.18
N ASN A 168 15.62 20.10 -8.66
CA ASN A 168 15.47 19.88 -7.23
C ASN A 168 15.82 18.42 -6.95
N PHE A 169 16.96 18.17 -6.30
CA PHE A 169 17.43 16.82 -6.03
C PHE A 169 16.43 16.02 -5.17
N HIS A 170 15.78 16.67 -4.20
CA HIS A 170 14.78 16.03 -3.36
C HIS A 170 13.58 15.50 -4.16
N MET A 171 13.30 16.05 -5.33
CA MET A 171 12.17 15.69 -6.20
C MET A 171 12.59 14.83 -7.40
N GLN A 172 13.85 14.39 -7.49
CA GLN A 172 14.36 13.64 -8.65
C GLN A 172 13.75 12.25 -8.75
N THR A 173 13.81 11.46 -7.68
CA THR A 173 13.19 10.13 -7.62
C THR A 173 12.91 9.69 -6.19
N ARG A 174 11.96 8.77 -6.06
CA ARG A 174 11.61 8.08 -4.81
C ARG A 174 11.48 6.59 -5.13
N MET A 175 11.41 5.76 -4.12
CA MET A 175 11.10 4.32 -4.15
C MET A 175 11.57 3.56 -5.40
N LEU A 176 12.84 3.79 -5.80
CA LEU A 176 13.52 3.00 -6.84
C LEU A 176 13.51 1.51 -6.45
N ARG A 177 13.14 0.62 -7.36
CA ARG A 177 13.12 -0.82 -7.13
C ARG A 177 13.73 -1.60 -8.30
N ALA A 178 14.41 -2.69 -7.98
CA ALA A 178 14.80 -3.71 -8.95
C ALA A 178 13.58 -4.60 -9.26
N LEU A 179 13.42 -4.96 -10.52
CA LEU A 179 12.40 -5.86 -11.01
C LEU A 179 12.95 -7.29 -11.15
N PRO A 180 12.08 -8.33 -11.13
CA PRO A 180 12.52 -9.72 -11.31
C PRO A 180 13.26 -10.00 -12.63
N ASN A 181 13.00 -9.20 -13.68
CA ASN A 181 13.68 -9.28 -14.97
C ASN A 181 15.05 -8.57 -15.00
N GLY A 182 15.52 -8.05 -13.85
CA GLY A 182 16.78 -7.35 -13.71
C GLY A 182 16.73 -5.85 -14.02
N ASN A 183 15.65 -5.33 -14.61
CA ASN A 183 15.46 -3.90 -14.86
C ASN A 183 15.22 -3.13 -13.54
N TYR A 184 15.30 -1.80 -13.60
CA TYR A 184 14.91 -0.93 -12.49
C TYR A 184 13.65 -0.16 -12.83
N ILE A 185 12.80 0.07 -11.82
CA ILE A 185 11.66 0.95 -11.91
C ILE A 185 11.85 2.13 -10.95
N ALA A 186 11.67 3.36 -11.45
CA ALA A 186 11.91 4.58 -10.69
C ALA A 186 10.78 5.60 -10.92
N PRO A 187 10.09 6.04 -9.86
CA PRO A 187 9.19 7.19 -9.91
C PRO A 187 9.99 8.50 -9.98
N HIS A 188 9.67 9.39 -10.92
CA HIS A 188 10.27 10.70 -11.06
C HIS A 188 9.21 11.79 -10.88
N LEU A 189 9.23 12.46 -9.73
CA LEU A 189 8.15 13.35 -9.30
C LEU A 189 7.91 14.48 -10.30
N LEU A 190 8.96 15.24 -10.63
CA LEU A 190 8.86 16.41 -11.53
C LEU A 190 8.70 16.04 -13.00
N ASP A 191 8.96 14.79 -13.37
CA ASP A 191 8.67 14.26 -14.70
C ASP A 191 7.22 13.82 -14.84
N PHE A 192 6.52 13.64 -13.71
CA PHE A 192 5.18 13.05 -13.64
C PHE A 192 5.13 11.66 -14.30
N ALA A 193 6.14 10.86 -14.07
CA ALA A 193 6.24 9.54 -14.70
C ALA A 193 6.99 8.54 -13.83
N VAL A 194 6.55 7.29 -13.89
CA VAL A 194 7.32 6.12 -13.45
C VAL A 194 8.03 5.55 -14.66
N LYS A 195 9.36 5.41 -14.57
CA LYS A 195 10.19 4.93 -15.69
C LYS A 195 10.84 3.59 -15.37
N GLU A 196 10.87 2.70 -16.36
CA GLU A 196 11.62 1.44 -16.31
C GLU A 196 12.93 1.59 -17.08
N TYR A 197 14.02 1.15 -16.47
CA TYR A 197 15.39 1.32 -16.95
C TYR A 197 16.06 -0.01 -17.23
N ASN A 198 16.83 -0.07 -18.31
CA ASN A 198 17.89 -1.05 -18.45
C ASN A 198 19.07 -0.63 -17.54
N PRO A 199 19.49 -1.47 -16.55
CA PRO A 199 20.53 -1.08 -15.58
C PRO A 199 21.92 -1.00 -16.14
N ASP A 200 22.21 -1.64 -17.29
CA ASP A 200 23.53 -1.63 -17.90
C ASP A 200 23.79 -0.37 -18.75
N THR A 201 22.74 0.10 -19.43
CA THR A 201 22.84 1.21 -20.38
C THR A 201 22.24 2.52 -19.85
N GLY A 202 21.43 2.49 -18.80
CA GLY A 202 20.62 3.63 -18.33
C GLY A 202 19.51 4.04 -19.28
N LYS A 203 19.24 3.25 -20.35
CA LYS A 203 18.15 3.52 -21.29
C LYS A 203 16.81 3.35 -20.63
N VAL A 204 15.92 4.34 -20.81
CA VAL A 204 14.50 4.24 -20.46
C VAL A 204 13.83 3.28 -21.45
N LEU A 205 13.29 2.17 -20.93
CA LEU A 205 12.59 1.15 -21.73
C LEU A 205 11.09 1.42 -21.80
N ARG A 206 10.51 1.96 -20.71
CA ARG A 206 9.09 2.31 -20.59
C ARG A 206 8.92 3.55 -19.74
N SER A 207 7.85 4.30 -19.98
CA SER A 207 7.47 5.44 -19.16
C SER A 207 5.94 5.43 -18.98
N PHE A 208 5.50 5.53 -17.73
CA PHE A 208 4.09 5.55 -17.33
C PHE A 208 3.77 6.94 -16.78
N PRO A 209 3.13 7.83 -17.57
CA PRO A 209 2.77 9.17 -17.10
C PRO A 209 1.69 9.12 -16.03
N THR A 210 1.70 10.09 -15.11
CA THR A 210 0.74 10.22 -14.02
C THR A 210 -0.04 11.53 -14.07
N ASP A 211 0.16 12.37 -15.08
CA ASP A 211 -0.46 13.69 -15.21
C ASP A 211 -1.73 13.72 -16.09
N ASP A 212 -2.44 12.60 -16.19
CA ASP A 212 -3.70 12.48 -16.93
C ASP A 212 -4.81 13.44 -16.45
N ARG A 213 -4.72 13.94 -15.20
CA ARG A 213 -5.59 14.99 -14.64
C ARG A 213 -5.02 16.41 -14.78
N GLY A 214 -3.90 16.55 -15.49
CA GLY A 214 -3.14 17.79 -15.64
C GLY A 214 -2.17 18.05 -14.49
N ARG A 215 -1.03 18.70 -14.81
CA ARG A 215 0.11 18.95 -13.88
C ARG A 215 -0.28 19.76 -12.64
N ALA A 216 -1.32 20.58 -12.72
CA ALA A 216 -1.85 21.34 -11.57
C ALA A 216 -2.36 20.45 -10.43
N LYS A 217 -2.75 19.21 -10.71
CA LYS A 217 -3.15 18.24 -9.69
C LYS A 217 -1.98 17.62 -8.93
N ARG A 218 -0.73 17.87 -9.37
CA ARG A 218 0.48 17.39 -8.71
C ARG A 218 0.48 15.87 -8.45
N ASP A 219 0.03 15.10 -9.44
CA ASP A 219 0.08 13.64 -9.42
C ASP A 219 1.53 13.14 -9.53
N TRP A 220 2.38 13.58 -8.58
CA TRP A 220 3.78 13.22 -8.52
C TRP A 220 3.93 11.76 -8.11
N PRO A 221 4.49 10.88 -8.94
CA PRO A 221 4.68 9.49 -8.55
C PRO A 221 5.75 9.41 -7.45
N PHE A 222 5.40 8.84 -6.32
CA PHE A 222 6.31 8.60 -5.20
C PHE A 222 6.72 7.12 -5.12
N THR A 223 5.77 6.21 -5.29
CA THR A 223 5.98 4.76 -5.31
C THR A 223 5.57 4.21 -6.67
N GLY A 224 6.35 3.29 -7.21
CA GLY A 224 6.03 2.53 -8.42
C GLY A 224 6.40 1.07 -8.23
N ILE A 225 5.40 0.18 -8.24
CA ILE A 225 5.57 -1.24 -7.94
C ILE A 225 5.08 -2.05 -9.13
N ARG A 226 5.93 -2.95 -9.67
CA ARG A 226 5.50 -3.93 -10.66
C ARG A 226 4.80 -5.09 -9.95
N LEU A 227 3.54 -5.32 -10.30
CA LEU A 227 2.73 -6.42 -9.80
C LEU A 227 3.01 -7.71 -10.59
N ALA A 228 2.66 -8.87 -9.99
CA ALA A 228 2.86 -10.18 -10.62
C ALA A 228 2.12 -10.36 -11.96
N ASN A 229 0.99 -9.67 -12.13
CA ASN A 229 0.22 -9.66 -13.37
C ASN A 229 0.82 -8.76 -14.48
N GLY A 230 1.98 -8.14 -14.24
CA GLY A 230 2.66 -7.24 -15.16
C GLY A 230 2.21 -5.78 -15.10
N ASN A 231 1.16 -5.46 -14.35
CA ASN A 231 0.70 -4.09 -14.14
C ASN A 231 1.66 -3.31 -13.22
N THR A 232 1.54 -1.99 -13.20
CA THR A 232 2.30 -1.12 -12.31
C THR A 232 1.36 -0.38 -11.38
N LEU A 233 1.53 -0.55 -10.06
CA LEU A 233 0.82 0.20 -9.05
C LEU A 233 1.63 1.45 -8.70
N ILE A 234 0.99 2.63 -8.70
CA ILE A 234 1.66 3.93 -8.54
C ILE A 234 0.96 4.74 -7.46
N GLY A 235 1.71 5.16 -6.45
CA GLY A 235 1.27 6.12 -5.45
C GLY A 235 1.59 7.54 -5.92
N CYS A 236 0.56 8.39 -6.02
CA CYS A 236 0.67 9.77 -6.45
C CYS A 236 0.56 10.71 -5.25
N THR A 237 1.72 11.14 -4.75
CA THR A 237 1.81 12.13 -3.67
C THR A 237 1.29 13.50 -4.13
N ASN A 238 0.79 14.34 -3.21
CA ASN A 238 0.06 15.58 -3.50
C ASN A 238 -1.18 15.43 -4.40
N GLY A 239 -1.17 14.50 -5.33
CA GLY A 239 -2.34 14.15 -6.14
C GLY A 239 -3.39 13.36 -5.36
N ASN A 240 -3.01 12.83 -4.19
CA ASN A 240 -3.87 12.12 -3.24
C ASN A 240 -4.66 10.98 -3.90
N ARG A 241 -3.95 10.16 -4.68
CA ARG A 241 -4.53 8.95 -5.30
C ARG A 241 -3.52 7.84 -5.51
N ILE A 242 -4.03 6.64 -5.66
CA ILE A 242 -3.29 5.50 -6.18
C ILE A 242 -3.87 5.12 -7.53
N ILE A 243 -3.02 4.76 -8.48
CA ILE A 243 -3.42 4.23 -9.79
C ILE A 243 -2.74 2.89 -10.04
N GLU A 244 -3.41 2.02 -10.77
CA GLU A 244 -2.82 0.83 -11.35
C GLU A 244 -2.91 0.93 -12.87
N VAL A 245 -1.77 0.84 -13.55
CA VAL A 245 -1.69 0.91 -14.99
C VAL A 245 -1.29 -0.44 -15.57
N ASP A 246 -1.82 -0.77 -16.74
CA ASP A 246 -1.43 -1.97 -17.49
C ASP A 246 -0.04 -1.79 -18.15
N ALA A 247 0.41 -2.82 -18.88
CA ALA A 247 1.70 -2.78 -19.57
C ALA A 247 1.78 -1.71 -20.68
N LYS A 248 0.65 -1.18 -21.13
CA LYS A 248 0.54 -0.10 -22.13
C LYS A 248 0.43 1.30 -21.49
N GLY A 249 0.34 1.36 -20.16
CA GLY A 249 0.19 2.62 -19.41
C GLY A 249 -1.26 3.08 -19.25
N LYS A 250 -2.25 2.26 -19.66
CA LYS A 250 -3.67 2.58 -19.44
C LYS A 250 -4.01 2.37 -17.96
N ILE A 251 -4.64 3.37 -17.33
CA ILE A 251 -5.18 3.24 -15.98
C ILE A 251 -6.36 2.24 -16.01
N ILE A 252 -6.23 1.16 -15.23
CA ILE A 252 -7.23 0.09 -15.12
C ILE A 252 -7.90 0.05 -13.74
N TRP A 253 -7.32 0.75 -12.77
CA TRP A 253 -7.89 0.95 -11.44
C TRP A 253 -7.29 2.20 -10.81
N SER A 254 -8.10 2.92 -10.07
CA SER A 254 -7.64 4.05 -9.26
C SER A 254 -8.47 4.16 -7.98
N VAL A 255 -7.91 4.80 -6.95
CA VAL A 255 -8.64 5.14 -5.73
C VAL A 255 -8.14 6.47 -5.18
N ASP A 256 -9.08 7.31 -4.75
CA ASP A 256 -8.83 8.60 -4.08
C ASP A 256 -9.87 8.86 -2.97
N ASN A 257 -9.82 10.05 -2.35
CA ASN A 257 -10.74 10.43 -1.28
C ASN A 257 -12.22 10.40 -1.68
N LYS A 258 -12.55 10.69 -2.95
CA LYS A 258 -13.93 10.65 -3.42
C LYS A 258 -14.47 9.22 -3.49
N ASP A 259 -13.63 8.31 -3.94
CA ASP A 259 -13.96 6.90 -4.07
C ASP A 259 -14.28 6.24 -2.73
N ILE A 260 -13.55 6.61 -1.67
CA ILE A 260 -13.73 6.02 -0.33
C ILE A 260 -14.73 6.81 0.54
N GLY A 261 -15.15 8.02 0.10
CA GLY A 261 -16.07 8.87 0.84
C GLY A 261 -15.49 9.52 2.11
N GLU A 262 -14.17 9.51 2.26
CA GLU A 262 -13.43 10.01 3.43
C GLU A 262 -12.14 10.74 2.98
N ASN A 263 -11.63 11.64 3.85
CA ASN A 263 -10.38 12.38 3.60
C ASN A 263 -9.17 11.65 4.23
N LEU A 264 -8.89 10.43 3.78
CA LEU A 264 -7.76 9.64 4.28
C LEU A 264 -6.48 9.84 3.48
N PHE A 265 -6.57 10.16 2.19
CA PHE A 265 -5.40 10.50 1.39
C PHE A 265 -4.97 11.93 1.72
N ASP A 266 -3.82 12.06 2.38
CA ASP A 266 -3.13 13.32 2.67
C ASP A 266 -1.65 13.12 2.39
N ASP A 267 -1.28 13.32 1.12
CA ASP A 267 0.04 13.05 0.55
C ASP A 267 0.39 11.54 0.52
N ALA A 268 -0.25 10.80 -0.40
CA ALA A 268 -0.10 9.34 -0.55
C ALA A 268 1.30 8.98 -1.08
N CYS A 269 2.25 8.74 -0.17
CA CYS A 269 3.64 8.42 -0.50
C CYS A 269 3.89 6.92 -0.67
N GLY A 270 3.87 6.17 0.42
CA GLY A 270 4.12 4.73 0.44
C GLY A 270 2.89 3.92 0.06
N VAL A 271 3.10 2.87 -0.71
CA VAL A 271 2.06 1.94 -1.14
C VAL A 271 2.59 0.52 -1.05
N GLN A 272 1.77 -0.42 -0.61
CA GLN A 272 2.07 -1.86 -0.67
C GLN A 272 0.83 -2.64 -1.10
N ARG A 273 0.98 -3.53 -2.09
CA ARG A 273 -0.05 -4.49 -2.47
C ARG A 273 0.10 -5.74 -1.61
N LEU A 274 -0.95 -6.16 -0.93
CA LEU A 274 -0.99 -7.36 -0.11
C LEU A 274 -1.35 -8.61 -0.93
N PRO A 275 -1.04 -9.82 -0.45
CA PRO A 275 -1.37 -11.07 -1.15
C PRO A 275 -2.88 -11.29 -1.37
N ASN A 276 -3.74 -10.70 -0.52
CA ASN A 276 -5.20 -10.75 -0.65
C ASN A 276 -5.74 -9.78 -1.73
N GLY A 277 -4.87 -9.03 -2.42
CA GLY A 277 -5.23 -8.05 -3.43
C GLY A 277 -5.54 -6.66 -2.89
N ASN A 278 -5.62 -6.46 -1.59
CA ASN A 278 -5.82 -5.16 -0.98
C ASN A 278 -4.55 -4.29 -1.07
N THR A 279 -4.72 -3.00 -0.88
CA THR A 279 -3.64 -2.02 -0.95
C THR A 279 -3.54 -1.25 0.35
N VAL A 280 -2.36 -1.28 0.99
CA VAL A 280 -2.06 -0.40 2.13
C VAL A 280 -1.38 0.86 1.61
N ILE A 281 -1.72 2.02 2.20
CA ILE A 281 -1.35 3.35 1.73
C ILE A 281 -0.96 4.21 2.92
N THR A 282 0.09 5.04 2.78
CA THR A 282 0.41 6.07 3.78
C THR A 282 -0.31 7.38 3.49
N SER A 283 -0.61 8.13 4.58
CA SER A 283 -0.99 9.54 4.57
C SER A 283 0.14 10.32 5.22
N TYR A 284 1.07 10.81 4.43
CA TYR A 284 2.33 11.37 4.95
C TYR A 284 2.14 12.68 5.73
N HIS A 285 1.25 13.57 5.27
CA HIS A 285 0.97 14.84 5.94
C HIS A 285 0.01 14.70 7.13
N ALA A 286 -0.62 13.53 7.33
CA ALA A 286 -1.52 13.29 8.45
C ALA A 286 -0.84 13.55 9.81
N LYS A 287 -1.47 14.37 10.67
CA LYS A 287 -0.97 14.81 11.99
C LYS A 287 -1.95 14.44 13.10
N GLY A 288 -1.46 14.47 14.34
CA GLY A 288 -2.29 14.20 15.51
C GLY A 288 -2.99 12.86 15.41
N ASP A 289 -4.30 12.84 15.60
CA ASP A 289 -5.13 11.63 15.58
C ASP A 289 -5.60 11.19 14.18
N ALA A 290 -5.22 11.93 13.12
CA ALA A 290 -5.53 11.55 11.75
C ALA A 290 -4.89 10.20 11.39
N VAL A 291 -5.50 9.46 10.47
CA VAL A 291 -5.03 8.15 10.00
C VAL A 291 -3.71 8.30 9.25
N LYS A 292 -2.70 7.49 9.60
CA LYS A 292 -1.35 7.49 9.02
C LYS A 292 -1.16 6.41 7.96
N LEU A 293 -1.80 5.26 8.17
CA LEU A 293 -1.89 4.16 7.21
C LEU A 293 -3.32 3.66 7.17
N PHE A 294 -3.74 3.22 6.00
CA PHE A 294 -5.03 2.55 5.82
C PHE A 294 -4.95 1.52 4.70
N GLU A 295 -5.83 0.52 4.78
CA GLU A 295 -5.97 -0.53 3.78
C GLU A 295 -7.29 -0.38 3.04
N VAL A 296 -7.24 -0.48 1.71
CA VAL A 296 -8.42 -0.48 0.84
C VAL A 296 -8.50 -1.78 0.03
N THR A 297 -9.72 -2.27 -0.18
CA THR A 297 -9.99 -3.39 -1.09
C THR A 297 -9.95 -2.93 -2.55
N ARG A 298 -10.07 -3.89 -3.49
CA ARG A 298 -10.23 -3.57 -4.93
C ARG A 298 -11.52 -2.81 -5.22
N GLU A 299 -12.56 -3.02 -4.40
CA GLU A 299 -13.85 -2.33 -4.44
C GLU A 299 -13.82 -0.97 -3.72
N LYS A 300 -12.62 -0.51 -3.33
CA LYS A 300 -12.35 0.79 -2.70
C LYS A 300 -12.96 0.96 -1.31
N LYS A 301 -13.20 -0.15 -0.59
CA LYS A 301 -13.66 -0.13 0.80
C LYS A 301 -12.47 -0.05 1.74
N VAL A 302 -12.49 0.87 2.69
CA VAL A 302 -11.49 0.95 3.76
C VAL A 302 -11.78 -0.14 4.79
N VAL A 303 -10.80 -1.03 5.01
CA VAL A 303 -10.96 -2.22 5.87
C VAL A 303 -10.03 -2.21 7.08
N TRP A 304 -9.02 -1.35 7.11
CA TRP A 304 -8.12 -1.15 8.25
C TRP A 304 -7.58 0.27 8.30
N ARG A 305 -7.24 0.76 9.51
CA ARG A 305 -6.67 2.09 9.76
C ARG A 305 -5.67 2.05 10.91
N TYR A 306 -4.65 2.89 10.82
CA TYR A 306 -3.69 3.13 11.88
C TYR A 306 -3.47 4.63 12.08
N ASN A 307 -3.59 5.11 13.33
CA ASN A 307 -3.42 6.53 13.71
C ASN A 307 -2.46 6.74 14.90
N GLY A 308 -1.77 5.69 15.36
CA GLY A 308 -1.01 5.66 16.60
C GLY A 308 0.27 6.51 16.66
N GLN A 309 0.61 7.29 15.61
CA GLN A 309 1.77 8.17 15.59
C GLN A 309 1.38 9.63 15.38
N LYS A 310 2.28 10.56 15.83
CA LYS A 310 2.03 12.01 15.71
C LYS A 310 2.07 12.54 14.28
N ALA A 311 2.77 11.86 13.36
CA ALA A 311 2.90 12.23 11.95
C ALA A 311 2.83 10.99 11.05
N GLY A 312 2.60 11.19 9.75
CA GLY A 312 2.61 10.12 8.76
C GLY A 312 4.00 9.60 8.43
N PHE A 313 4.04 8.54 7.64
CA PHE A 313 5.26 7.88 7.16
C PHE A 313 5.46 8.15 5.67
N HIS A 314 6.71 8.30 5.24
CA HIS A 314 7.04 8.31 3.82
C HIS A 314 6.87 6.92 3.20
N HIS A 315 7.36 5.91 3.91
CA HIS A 315 7.28 4.53 3.45
C HIS A 315 7.08 3.57 4.62
N PHE A 316 6.67 2.35 4.31
CA PHE A 316 6.43 1.31 5.30
C PHE A 316 6.67 -0.08 4.69
N GLN A 317 6.67 -1.09 5.53
CA GLN A 317 6.64 -2.51 5.17
C GLN A 317 5.68 -3.22 6.09
N ILE A 318 4.61 -3.81 5.56
CA ILE A 318 3.77 -4.74 6.34
C ILE A 318 4.59 -6.01 6.58
N LEU A 319 4.69 -6.40 7.84
CA LEU A 319 5.46 -7.58 8.30
C LEU A 319 4.55 -8.78 8.51
N THR A 320 3.41 -8.57 9.16
CA THR A 320 2.40 -9.60 9.38
C THR A 320 1.00 -9.06 9.13
N THR A 321 0.07 -9.95 8.83
CA THR A 321 -1.39 -9.70 8.79
C THR A 321 -2.07 -10.84 9.52
N ASN A 322 -2.85 -10.55 10.56
CA ASN A 322 -3.56 -11.53 11.40
C ASN A 322 -2.63 -12.69 11.81
N GLY A 323 -1.46 -12.37 12.38
CA GLY A 323 -0.43 -13.32 12.83
C GLY A 323 0.37 -14.01 11.72
N LYS A 324 0.04 -13.82 10.43
CA LYS A 324 0.73 -14.46 9.29
C LYS A 324 1.76 -13.52 8.70
N SER A 325 3.00 -13.99 8.57
CA SER A 325 4.10 -13.22 7.95
C SER A 325 3.84 -12.93 6.49
N ILE A 326 4.08 -11.68 6.10
CA ILE A 326 4.13 -11.25 4.70
C ILE A 326 5.56 -11.44 4.21
N LYS A 327 5.76 -12.23 3.16
CA LYS A 327 7.11 -12.50 2.61
C LYS A 327 7.81 -11.21 2.15
N GLU A 328 9.12 -11.14 2.36
CA GLU A 328 9.96 -9.95 2.14
C GLU A 328 9.82 -9.27 0.77
N ASN A 329 9.48 -10.00 -0.26
CA ASN A 329 9.45 -9.53 -1.66
C ASN A 329 8.04 -9.22 -2.17
N THR A 330 7.08 -9.02 -1.30
CA THR A 330 5.75 -8.62 -1.74
C THR A 330 5.71 -7.12 -2.01
N TRP A 331 5.83 -6.79 -3.25
CA TRP A 331 5.41 -5.56 -3.93
C TRP A 331 5.25 -4.31 -3.02
N LYS A 332 6.38 -3.75 -2.61
CA LYS A 332 6.42 -2.49 -1.85
C LYS A 332 7.42 -1.49 -2.48
#